data_087e9b060cf8fd5e15d840cd04d87385
#
_entry.id   087e9b060cf8fd5e15d840cd04d87385
#
_cell.length_a   1.000
_cell.length_b   1.000
_cell.length_c   1.000
_cell.angle_alpha   90.00
_cell.angle_beta   90.00
_cell.angle_gamma   90.00
#
_symmetry.space_group_name_H-M   'P 1'
#
loop_
_entity.id
_entity.type
_entity.pdbx_description
1 polymer ?
#
loop_
_entity_poly.entity_id
_entity_poly.type
_entity_poly.pdbx_seq_one_letter_code
_entity_poly.pdbx_strand_id
1 'polypeptide(L)'
;LFWRSLFFSLTVLTFLLISYKKKTFKAFKDSGLPGFFGGIILSFGFCGYVFAMYNTTVANTNFIISLQILFLAIFGYFFLKEKISAITLTSIILAMTGVLLMVGNSLTPGELSGNLAAFTMPVTFAVLIMIVRKFPTVDMVPAQFVAGICSCLIGYLLSSKIMISPHDIFLGFVAGCFQVGLGFIFITTGAR
;
A
#
# COMPACT_ATOMS: atom_id res chain seq x y z
N LEU A 1 11.45 -1.13 -7.50
CA LEU A 1 10.01 -1.27 -7.64
C LEU A 1 9.63 -2.53 -8.44
N PHE A 2 10.16 -2.72 -9.67
CA PHE A 2 9.80 -3.82 -10.57
C PHE A 2 9.86 -5.21 -9.90
N TRP A 3 11.01 -5.66 -9.44
CA TRP A 3 11.20 -7.00 -8.87
C TRP A 3 10.34 -7.24 -7.64
N ARG A 4 10.26 -6.27 -6.72
CA ARG A 4 9.41 -6.37 -5.54
C ARG A 4 7.93 -6.54 -5.91
N SER A 5 7.44 -5.74 -6.88
CA SER A 5 6.04 -5.81 -7.32
C SER A 5 5.73 -7.08 -8.10
N LEU A 6 6.70 -7.59 -8.87
CA LEU A 6 6.59 -8.89 -9.55
C LEU A 6 6.40 -10.03 -8.54
N PHE A 7 7.29 -10.12 -7.55
CA PHE A 7 7.20 -11.16 -6.52
C PHE A 7 5.95 -11.00 -5.65
N PHE A 8 5.55 -9.77 -5.33
CA PHE A 8 4.28 -9.50 -4.68
C PHE A 8 3.09 -10.05 -5.49
N SER A 9 3.02 -9.75 -6.78
CA SER A 9 1.96 -10.24 -7.68
C SER A 9 1.93 -11.77 -7.74
N LEU A 10 3.11 -12.40 -7.86
CA LEU A 10 3.23 -13.85 -7.87
C LEU A 10 2.74 -14.47 -6.56
N THR A 11 3.06 -13.87 -5.41
CA THR A 11 2.60 -14.34 -4.10
C THR A 11 1.09 -14.26 -3.97
N VAL A 12 0.49 -13.12 -4.35
CA VAL A 12 -0.97 -12.95 -4.33
C VAL A 12 -1.65 -13.91 -5.30
N LEU A 13 -1.09 -14.09 -6.51
CA LEU A 13 -1.62 -15.05 -7.49
C LEU A 13 -1.56 -16.49 -6.95
N THR A 14 -0.43 -16.89 -6.37
CA THR A 14 -0.26 -18.22 -5.76
C THR A 14 -1.28 -18.43 -4.66
N PHE A 15 -1.47 -17.44 -3.78
CA PHE A 15 -2.49 -17.51 -2.74
C PHE A 15 -3.90 -17.67 -3.33
N LEU A 16 -4.25 -16.89 -4.36
CA LEU A 16 -5.53 -16.98 -5.04
C LEU A 16 -5.74 -18.37 -5.68
N LEU A 17 -4.72 -18.92 -6.33
CA LEU A 17 -4.81 -20.24 -6.96
C LEU A 17 -4.97 -21.36 -5.92
N ILE A 18 -4.27 -21.28 -4.79
CA ILE A 18 -4.37 -22.27 -3.71
C ILE A 18 -5.72 -22.16 -3.00
N SER A 19 -6.14 -20.96 -2.63
CA SER A 19 -7.34 -20.73 -1.83
C SER A 19 -8.62 -20.88 -2.62
N TYR A 20 -8.66 -20.40 -3.86
CA TYR A 20 -9.89 -20.40 -4.69
C TYR A 20 -9.90 -21.51 -5.76
N LYS A 21 -8.76 -22.14 -6.06
CA LYS A 21 -8.66 -23.23 -7.04
C LYS A 21 -9.35 -22.85 -8.37
N LYS A 22 -10.33 -23.63 -8.81
CA LYS A 22 -11.08 -23.38 -10.05
C LYS A 22 -11.96 -22.11 -10.00
N LYS A 23 -12.17 -21.52 -8.81
CA LYS A 23 -12.99 -20.32 -8.64
C LYS A 23 -12.18 -19.01 -8.69
N THR A 24 -10.86 -19.08 -8.93
CA THR A 24 -9.99 -17.88 -8.99
C THR A 24 -10.52 -16.85 -9.98
N PHE A 25 -10.89 -17.26 -11.19
CA PHE A 25 -11.46 -16.37 -12.20
C PHE A 25 -12.76 -15.72 -11.73
N LYS A 26 -13.59 -16.48 -11.01
CA LYS A 26 -14.82 -15.96 -10.42
C LYS A 26 -14.52 -14.90 -9.35
N ALA A 27 -13.50 -15.10 -8.50
CA ALA A 27 -13.08 -14.11 -7.51
C ALA A 27 -12.67 -12.78 -8.15
N PHE A 28 -11.94 -12.80 -9.27
CA PHE A 28 -11.63 -11.59 -10.05
C PHE A 28 -12.90 -10.92 -10.60
N LYS A 29 -13.84 -11.69 -11.12
CA LYS A 29 -15.12 -11.16 -11.63
C LYS A 29 -15.98 -10.58 -10.51
N ASP A 30 -16.03 -11.25 -9.37
CA ASP A 30 -16.83 -10.85 -8.21
C ASP A 30 -16.22 -9.61 -7.51
N SER A 31 -14.90 -9.41 -7.57
CA SER A 31 -14.26 -8.17 -7.08
C SER A 31 -14.62 -6.94 -7.91
N GLY A 32 -14.98 -7.14 -9.19
CA GLY A 32 -15.55 -6.14 -10.07
C GLY A 32 -14.79 -4.82 -10.16
N LEU A 33 -15.51 -3.75 -10.45
CA LEU A 33 -14.95 -2.39 -10.51
C LEU A 33 -14.30 -1.92 -9.19
N PRO A 34 -14.88 -2.17 -8.00
CA PRO A 34 -14.27 -1.76 -6.75
C PRO A 34 -12.87 -2.37 -6.54
N GLY A 35 -12.71 -3.66 -6.87
CA GLY A 35 -11.41 -4.33 -6.78
C GLY A 35 -10.40 -3.79 -7.79
N PHE A 36 -10.84 -3.54 -9.02
CA PHE A 36 -9.97 -2.98 -10.07
C PHE A 36 -9.47 -1.57 -9.72
N PHE A 37 -10.37 -0.65 -9.36
CA PHE A 37 -9.99 0.70 -8.96
C PHE A 37 -9.19 0.73 -7.66
N GLY A 38 -9.57 -0.10 -6.67
CA GLY A 38 -8.80 -0.24 -5.43
C GLY A 38 -7.37 -0.69 -5.70
N GLY A 39 -7.17 -1.62 -6.63
CA GLY A 39 -5.84 -2.06 -7.06
C GLY A 39 -5.02 -0.97 -7.74
N ILE A 40 -5.62 -0.21 -8.66
CA ILE A 40 -4.95 0.92 -9.32
C ILE A 40 -4.55 1.98 -8.28
N ILE A 41 -5.45 2.36 -7.38
CA ILE A 41 -5.17 3.35 -6.33
C ILE A 41 -4.01 2.87 -5.46
N LEU A 42 -4.01 1.61 -5.03
CA LEU A 42 -2.94 1.06 -4.21
C LEU A 42 -1.59 1.04 -4.96
N SER A 43 -1.59 0.84 -6.28
CA SER A 43 -0.36 0.86 -7.08
C SER A 43 0.35 2.21 -7.03
N PHE A 44 -0.39 3.32 -7.00
CA PHE A 44 0.18 4.65 -6.80
C PHE A 44 0.85 4.79 -5.43
N GLY A 45 0.28 4.18 -4.37
CA GLY A 45 0.91 4.13 -3.06
C GLY A 45 2.26 3.40 -3.09
N PHE A 46 2.34 2.27 -3.78
CA PHE A 46 3.60 1.54 -3.93
C PHE A 46 4.66 2.32 -4.72
N CYS A 47 4.24 3.04 -5.76
CA CYS A 47 5.15 3.91 -6.52
C CYS A 47 5.64 5.07 -5.67
N GLY A 48 4.74 5.75 -4.96
CA GLY A 48 5.08 6.87 -4.08
C GLY A 48 6.00 6.45 -2.93
N TYR A 49 5.77 5.27 -2.35
CA TYR A 49 6.66 4.70 -1.33
C TYR A 49 8.10 4.55 -1.85
N VAL A 50 8.26 3.94 -3.03
CA VAL A 50 9.60 3.74 -3.61
C VAL A 50 10.24 5.08 -3.97
N PHE A 51 9.48 6.02 -4.55
CA PHE A 51 9.97 7.36 -4.84
C PHE A 51 10.41 8.09 -3.56
N ALA A 52 9.64 7.97 -2.48
CA ALA A 52 10.00 8.54 -1.18
C ALA A 52 11.32 7.98 -0.66
N MET A 53 11.51 6.66 -0.71
CA MET A 53 12.74 6.00 -0.27
C MET A 53 14.01 6.45 -1.01
N TYR A 54 13.87 6.97 -2.25
CA TYR A 54 14.98 7.53 -3.01
C TYR A 54 15.23 9.03 -2.72
N ASN A 55 14.21 9.77 -2.30
CA ASN A 55 14.27 11.23 -2.20
C ASN A 55 14.20 11.75 -0.75
N THR A 56 14.00 10.89 0.24
CA THR A 56 14.07 11.25 1.66
C THR A 56 14.65 10.09 2.46
N THR A 57 14.78 10.27 3.79
CA THR A 57 15.31 9.22 4.64
C THR A 57 14.32 8.06 4.82
N VAL A 58 14.86 6.86 5.03
CA VAL A 58 14.06 5.67 5.36
C VAL A 58 13.23 5.90 6.63
N ALA A 59 13.80 6.63 7.60
CA ALA A 59 13.12 6.97 8.84
C ALA A 59 11.90 7.86 8.59
N ASN A 60 12.05 8.95 7.82
CA ASN A 60 10.96 9.85 7.47
C ASN A 60 9.86 9.11 6.71
N THR A 61 10.23 8.31 5.71
CA THR A 61 9.29 7.52 4.92
C THR A 61 8.44 6.61 5.80
N ASN A 62 9.07 5.79 6.66
CA ASN A 62 8.35 4.84 7.52
C ASN A 62 7.53 5.54 8.60
N PHE A 63 8.01 6.67 9.11
CA PHE A 63 7.26 7.45 10.08
C PHE A 63 5.98 8.05 9.46
N ILE A 64 6.08 8.62 8.26
CA ILE A 64 4.90 9.13 7.51
C ILE A 64 3.92 7.99 7.20
N ILE A 65 4.42 6.80 6.82
CA ILE A 65 3.57 5.64 6.56
C ILE A 65 2.82 5.19 7.82
N SER A 66 3.42 5.32 9.02
CA SER A 66 2.73 4.98 10.26
C SER A 66 1.46 5.79 10.50
N LEU A 67 1.30 6.95 9.84
CA LEU A 67 0.07 7.74 9.84
C LEU A 67 -1.10 7.06 9.10
N GLN A 68 -0.91 5.88 8.49
CA GLN A 68 -2.00 5.16 7.83
C GLN A 68 -3.21 4.92 8.77
N ILE A 69 -2.96 4.74 10.07
CA ILE A 69 -4.03 4.59 11.08
C ILE A 69 -4.83 5.88 11.21
N LEU A 70 -4.17 7.03 11.14
CA LEU A 70 -4.80 8.35 11.14
C LEU A 70 -5.73 8.51 9.93
N PHE A 71 -5.20 8.26 8.71
CA PHE A 71 -6.01 8.36 7.50
C PHE A 71 -7.18 7.39 7.50
N LEU A 72 -6.97 6.19 8.07
CA LEU A 72 -8.02 5.21 8.24
C LEU A 72 -9.14 5.72 9.18
N ALA A 73 -8.77 6.35 10.29
CA ALA A 73 -9.73 6.94 11.23
C ALA A 73 -10.48 8.13 10.62
N ILE A 74 -9.78 9.02 9.92
CA ILE A 74 -10.38 10.18 9.23
C ILE A 74 -11.36 9.70 8.16
N PHE A 75 -10.96 8.78 7.31
CA PHE A 75 -11.82 8.27 6.23
C PHE A 75 -12.98 7.44 6.79
N GLY A 76 -12.76 6.66 7.87
CA GLY A 76 -13.82 5.97 8.60
C GLY A 76 -14.90 6.93 9.11
N TYR A 77 -14.48 8.05 9.68
CA TYR A 77 -15.40 9.08 10.12
C TYR A 77 -16.20 9.70 8.97
N PHE A 78 -15.54 10.12 7.89
CA PHE A 78 -16.22 10.81 6.78
C PHE A 78 -17.06 9.87 5.91
N PHE A 79 -16.55 8.68 5.58
CA PHE A 79 -17.19 7.78 4.61
C PHE A 79 -18.09 6.73 5.26
N LEU A 80 -17.72 6.23 6.44
CA LEU A 80 -18.48 5.20 7.15
C LEU A 80 -19.28 5.76 8.33
N LYS A 81 -19.14 7.07 8.62
CA LYS A 81 -19.79 7.76 9.75
C LYS A 81 -19.46 7.11 11.11
N GLU A 82 -18.26 6.51 11.21
CA GLU A 82 -17.77 5.94 12.46
C GLU A 82 -17.45 7.05 13.47
N LYS A 83 -17.78 6.85 14.74
CA LYS A 83 -17.46 7.82 15.79
C LYS A 83 -15.98 7.68 16.16
N ILE A 84 -15.23 8.79 16.06
CA ILE A 84 -13.85 8.83 16.55
C ILE A 84 -13.88 8.99 18.07
N SER A 85 -13.23 8.08 18.80
CA SER A 85 -13.11 8.20 20.26
C SER A 85 -12.14 9.34 20.62
N ALA A 86 -12.30 9.91 21.83
CA ALA A 86 -11.39 10.94 22.33
C ALA A 86 -9.93 10.44 22.40
N ILE A 87 -9.73 9.17 22.74
CA ILE A 87 -8.42 8.52 22.77
C ILE A 87 -7.81 8.48 21.35
N THR A 88 -8.60 8.12 20.36
CA THR A 88 -8.16 8.11 18.96
C THR A 88 -7.78 9.52 18.51
N LEU A 89 -8.58 10.53 18.86
CA LEU A 89 -8.31 11.93 18.48
C LEU A 89 -7.01 12.44 19.12
N THR A 90 -6.78 12.18 20.41
CA THR A 90 -5.53 12.57 21.08
C THR A 90 -4.31 11.86 20.49
N SER A 91 -4.43 10.57 20.15
CA SER A 91 -3.37 9.81 19.48
C SER A 91 -3.05 10.37 18.11
N ILE A 92 -4.07 10.81 17.36
CA ILE A 92 -3.93 11.47 16.06
C ILE A 92 -3.13 12.77 16.20
N ILE A 93 -3.51 13.64 17.15
CA ILE A 93 -2.82 14.92 17.38
C ILE A 93 -1.36 14.68 17.76
N LEU A 94 -1.09 13.73 18.66
CA LEU A 94 0.26 13.39 19.08
C LEU A 94 1.11 12.86 17.92
N ALA A 95 0.56 11.97 17.09
CA ALA A 95 1.23 11.44 15.92
C ALA A 95 1.54 12.53 14.88
N MET A 96 0.58 13.43 14.61
CA MET A 96 0.80 14.56 13.70
C MET A 96 1.88 15.51 14.21
N THR A 97 1.90 15.81 15.50
CA THR A 97 2.95 16.63 16.11
C THR A 97 4.31 15.99 15.92
N GLY A 98 4.44 14.67 16.14
CA GLY A 98 5.68 13.93 15.88
C GLY A 98 6.14 14.03 14.42
N VAL A 99 5.22 13.87 13.44
CA VAL A 99 5.54 14.03 12.01
C VAL A 99 6.00 15.44 11.70
N LEU A 100 5.30 16.46 12.22
CA LEU A 100 5.67 17.87 11.98
C LEU A 100 7.06 18.20 12.52
N LEU A 101 7.41 17.72 13.71
CA LEU A 101 8.74 17.90 14.29
C LEU A 101 9.84 17.22 13.46
N MET A 102 9.52 16.04 12.91
CA MET A 102 10.49 15.27 12.13
C MET A 102 10.68 15.84 10.72
N VAL A 103 9.59 16.14 10.03
CA VAL A 103 9.62 16.69 8.67
C VAL A 103 10.07 18.16 8.66
N GLY A 104 9.76 18.91 9.74
CA GLY A 104 10.12 20.32 9.85
C GLY A 104 11.62 20.62 9.79
N ASN A 105 12.46 19.64 10.12
CA ASN A 105 13.92 19.74 9.98
C ASN A 105 14.45 19.30 8.60
N SER A 106 13.59 18.75 7.73
CA SER A 106 13.93 18.19 6.41
C SER A 106 13.35 19.06 5.30
N LEU A 107 13.74 20.35 5.27
CA LEU A 107 13.20 21.34 4.32
C LEU A 107 14.03 21.48 3.05
N THR A 108 14.97 20.59 2.76
CA THR A 108 15.65 20.59 1.47
C THR A 108 14.67 20.20 0.35
N PRO A 109 14.73 20.81 -0.84
CA PRO A 109 13.73 20.58 -1.91
C PRO A 109 13.57 19.10 -2.28
N GLY A 110 14.65 18.30 -2.28
CA GLY A 110 14.60 16.86 -2.56
C GLY A 110 13.89 16.08 -1.45
N GLU A 111 14.21 16.34 -0.20
CA GLU A 111 13.60 15.69 0.96
C GLU A 111 12.11 16.04 1.09
N LEU A 112 11.73 17.29 0.78
CA LEU A 112 10.32 17.69 0.79
C LEU A 112 9.50 16.89 -0.22
N SER A 113 9.99 16.72 -1.45
CA SER A 113 9.29 15.95 -2.47
C SER A 113 9.16 14.47 -2.09
N GLY A 114 10.21 13.89 -1.47
CA GLY A 114 10.18 12.54 -0.93
C GLY A 114 9.18 12.39 0.21
N ASN A 115 9.17 13.32 1.15
CA ASN A 115 8.23 13.34 2.26
C ASN A 115 6.77 13.46 1.78
N LEU A 116 6.49 14.33 0.80
CA LEU A 116 5.16 14.44 0.20
C LEU A 116 4.75 13.14 -0.52
N ALA A 117 5.67 12.52 -1.26
CA ALA A 117 5.40 11.25 -1.91
C ALA A 117 5.13 10.12 -0.90
N ALA A 118 5.75 10.14 0.28
CA ALA A 118 5.49 9.16 1.33
C ALA A 118 4.03 9.13 1.78
N PHE A 119 3.31 10.27 1.75
CA PHE A 119 1.89 10.35 2.09
C PHE A 119 0.98 9.58 1.13
N THR A 120 1.42 9.31 -0.09
CA THR A 120 0.61 8.54 -1.03
C THR A 120 0.28 7.15 -0.51
N MET A 121 1.21 6.49 0.19
CA MET A 121 1.01 5.16 0.72
C MET A 121 -0.09 5.10 1.80
N PRO A 122 -0.06 5.88 2.89
CA PRO A 122 -1.11 5.84 3.91
C PRO A 122 -2.48 6.26 3.37
N VAL A 123 -2.54 7.21 2.44
CA VAL A 123 -3.80 7.63 1.82
C VAL A 123 -4.40 6.52 0.97
N THR A 124 -3.62 5.96 0.04
CA THR A 124 -4.11 4.89 -0.86
C THR A 124 -4.46 3.62 -0.10
N PHE A 125 -3.71 3.29 0.95
CA PHE A 125 -4.02 2.19 1.84
C PHE A 125 -5.34 2.41 2.58
N ALA A 126 -5.56 3.60 3.14
CA ALA A 126 -6.81 3.93 3.81
C ALA A 126 -8.00 3.87 2.85
N VAL A 127 -7.85 4.35 1.61
CA VAL A 127 -8.88 4.22 0.57
C VAL A 127 -9.18 2.75 0.27
N LEU A 128 -8.16 1.90 0.12
CA LEU A 128 -8.37 0.47 -0.10
C LEU A 128 -9.17 -0.16 1.04
N ILE A 129 -8.79 0.10 2.29
CA ILE A 129 -9.51 -0.45 3.46
C ILE A 129 -10.94 0.08 3.54
N MET A 130 -11.18 1.34 3.16
CA MET A 130 -12.56 1.86 3.07
C MET A 130 -13.38 1.13 2.01
N ILE A 131 -12.80 0.81 0.86
CA ILE A 131 -13.46 0.01 -0.17
C ILE A 131 -13.78 -1.40 0.37
N VAL A 132 -12.81 -2.05 1.04
CA VAL A 132 -13.02 -3.37 1.68
C VAL A 132 -14.19 -3.31 2.68
N ARG A 133 -14.23 -2.32 3.55
CA ARG A 133 -15.29 -2.16 4.56
C ARG A 133 -16.65 -1.82 3.95
N LYS A 134 -16.67 -1.04 2.89
CA LYS A 134 -17.89 -0.66 2.18
C LYS A 134 -18.53 -1.83 1.44
N PHE A 135 -17.73 -2.78 0.97
CA PHE A 135 -18.17 -3.94 0.20
C PHE A 135 -17.73 -5.25 0.90
N PRO A 136 -18.25 -5.55 2.10
CA PRO A 136 -17.79 -6.68 2.92
C PRO A 136 -18.03 -8.05 2.29
N THR A 137 -18.99 -8.14 1.35
CA THR A 137 -19.29 -9.37 0.62
C THR A 137 -18.36 -9.61 -0.57
N VAL A 138 -17.60 -8.59 -0.97
CA VAL A 138 -16.70 -8.65 -2.12
C VAL A 138 -15.29 -8.98 -1.67
N ASP A 139 -14.69 -9.96 -2.35
CA ASP A 139 -13.29 -10.29 -2.11
C ASP A 139 -12.36 -9.26 -2.75
N MET A 140 -11.58 -8.57 -1.92
CA MET A 140 -10.62 -7.57 -2.37
C MET A 140 -9.18 -8.09 -2.49
N VAL A 141 -8.93 -9.38 -2.27
CA VAL A 141 -7.60 -9.97 -2.51
C VAL A 141 -7.19 -9.85 -3.99
N PRO A 142 -8.10 -10.03 -4.99
CA PRO A 142 -7.77 -9.77 -6.39
C PRO A 142 -7.32 -8.34 -6.69
N ALA A 143 -7.79 -7.35 -5.92
CA ALA A 143 -7.35 -5.95 -6.06
C ALA A 143 -5.83 -5.79 -5.81
N GLN A 144 -5.28 -6.58 -4.91
CA GLN A 144 -3.84 -6.58 -4.62
C GLN A 144 -3.01 -7.11 -5.80
N PHE A 145 -3.54 -8.14 -6.49
CA PHE A 145 -2.91 -8.62 -7.72
C PHE A 145 -2.87 -7.52 -8.78
N VAL A 146 -3.98 -6.80 -8.98
CA VAL A 146 -4.04 -5.65 -9.89
C VAL A 146 -3.01 -4.58 -9.48
N ALA A 147 -2.94 -4.25 -8.18
CA ALA A 147 -1.96 -3.29 -7.67
C ALA A 147 -0.53 -3.72 -7.97
N GLY A 148 -0.22 -4.98 -7.78
CA GLY A 148 1.10 -5.54 -8.05
C GLY A 148 1.46 -5.48 -9.53
N ILE A 149 0.54 -5.86 -10.42
CA ILE A 149 0.76 -5.80 -11.87
C ILE A 149 0.93 -4.34 -12.34
N CYS A 150 0.07 -3.43 -11.90
CA CYS A 150 0.19 -2.01 -12.25
C CYS A 150 1.53 -1.42 -11.76
N SER A 151 1.92 -1.70 -10.52
CA SER A 151 3.21 -1.25 -9.97
C SER A 151 4.40 -1.88 -10.68
N CYS A 152 4.28 -3.14 -11.11
CA CYS A 152 5.29 -3.83 -11.89
C CYS A 152 5.47 -3.16 -13.27
N LEU A 153 4.37 -2.85 -13.95
CA LEU A 153 4.39 -2.16 -15.24
C LEU A 153 4.99 -0.75 -15.12
N ILE A 154 4.56 0.02 -14.11
CA ILE A 154 5.12 1.34 -13.84
C ILE A 154 6.63 1.23 -13.54
N GLY A 155 7.01 0.26 -12.71
CA GLY A 155 8.41 -0.01 -12.39
C GLY A 155 9.25 -0.41 -13.61
N TYR A 156 8.68 -1.15 -14.54
CA TYR A 156 9.31 -1.50 -15.81
C TYR A 156 9.53 -0.27 -16.69
N LEU A 157 8.50 0.55 -16.85
CA LEU A 157 8.54 1.74 -17.72
C LEU A 157 9.46 2.84 -17.19
N LEU A 158 9.56 2.99 -15.87
CA LEU A 158 10.39 4.03 -15.25
C LEU A 158 11.82 3.56 -14.93
N SER A 159 12.12 2.28 -15.09
CA SER A 159 13.45 1.74 -14.79
C SER A 159 14.39 1.88 -15.96
N SER A 160 15.52 2.53 -15.74
CA SER A 160 16.62 2.60 -16.71
C SER A 160 17.42 1.28 -16.80
N LYS A 161 17.39 0.46 -15.75
CA LYS A 161 18.04 -0.87 -15.69
C LYS A 161 17.15 -1.87 -14.98
N ILE A 162 16.74 -2.92 -15.70
CA ILE A 162 15.91 -3.99 -15.15
C ILE A 162 16.78 -5.11 -14.54
N MET A 163 17.92 -5.37 -15.16
CA MET A 163 18.88 -6.35 -14.65
C MET A 163 19.69 -5.72 -13.51
N ILE A 164 19.52 -6.27 -12.33
CA ILE A 164 20.21 -5.88 -11.09
C ILE A 164 20.98 -7.08 -10.54
N SER A 165 21.74 -6.86 -9.48
CA SER A 165 22.52 -7.95 -8.86
C SER A 165 21.61 -9.09 -8.37
N PRO A 166 22.08 -10.35 -8.35
CA PRO A 166 21.31 -11.47 -7.77
C PRO A 166 20.93 -11.22 -6.31
N HIS A 167 21.76 -10.50 -5.57
CA HIS A 167 21.47 -10.11 -4.19
C HIS A 167 20.25 -9.18 -4.10
N ASP A 168 20.15 -8.18 -4.98
CA ASP A 168 19.02 -7.24 -5.00
C ASP A 168 17.73 -7.91 -5.46
N ILE A 169 17.83 -8.90 -6.37
CA ILE A 169 16.67 -9.75 -6.76
C ILE A 169 16.17 -10.54 -5.56
N PHE A 170 17.10 -11.14 -4.78
CA PHE A 170 16.74 -11.87 -3.56
C PHE A 170 16.09 -10.97 -2.51
N LEU A 171 16.62 -9.77 -2.29
CA LEU A 171 15.97 -8.78 -1.41
C LEU A 171 14.58 -8.38 -1.92
N GLY A 172 14.43 -8.20 -3.23
CA GLY A 172 13.15 -7.95 -3.88
C GLY A 172 12.16 -9.12 -3.68
N PHE A 173 12.65 -10.36 -3.72
CA PHE A 173 11.86 -11.55 -3.43
C PHE A 173 11.38 -11.57 -1.97
N VAL A 174 12.28 -11.40 -1.01
CA VAL A 174 11.93 -11.38 0.42
C VAL A 174 10.93 -10.26 0.72
N ALA A 175 11.19 -9.05 0.26
CA ALA A 175 10.30 -7.92 0.47
C ALA A 175 8.95 -8.10 -0.25
N GLY A 176 8.94 -8.58 -1.48
CA GLY A 176 7.73 -8.79 -2.28
C GLY A 176 6.84 -9.90 -1.72
N CYS A 177 7.43 -11.05 -1.37
CA CYS A 177 6.65 -12.19 -0.90
C CYS A 177 6.23 -12.05 0.56
N PHE A 178 7.18 -11.84 1.47
CA PHE A 178 6.91 -11.93 2.90
C PHE A 178 6.43 -10.62 3.49
N GLN A 179 7.12 -9.52 3.23
CA GLN A 179 6.78 -8.23 3.83
C GLN A 179 5.47 -7.67 3.24
N VAL A 180 5.39 -7.58 1.91
CA VAL A 180 4.23 -6.96 1.25
C VAL A 180 3.17 -8.01 0.94
N GLY A 181 3.52 -9.14 0.32
CA GLY A 181 2.57 -10.13 -0.16
C GLY A 181 1.72 -10.74 0.96
N LEU A 182 2.37 -11.42 1.89
CA LEU A 182 1.65 -12.02 3.02
C LEU A 182 1.02 -10.96 3.91
N GLY A 183 1.72 -9.84 4.17
CA GLY A 183 1.19 -8.75 5.00
C GLY A 183 -0.14 -8.22 4.47
N PHE A 184 -0.22 -7.87 3.18
CA PHE A 184 -1.44 -7.35 2.57
C PHE A 184 -2.55 -8.40 2.48
N ILE A 185 -2.24 -9.67 2.20
CA ILE A 185 -3.22 -10.76 2.20
C ILE A 185 -3.87 -10.87 3.59
N PHE A 186 -3.08 -10.91 4.67
CA PHE A 186 -3.60 -11.03 6.03
C PHE A 186 -4.40 -9.80 6.44
N ILE A 187 -3.93 -8.59 6.13
CA ILE A 187 -4.67 -7.36 6.45
C ILE A 187 -6.01 -7.34 5.71
N THR A 188 -6.04 -7.66 4.42
CA THR A 188 -7.27 -7.62 3.63
C THR A 188 -8.26 -8.69 4.03
N THR A 189 -7.78 -9.88 4.39
CA THR A 189 -8.65 -10.95 4.89
C THR A 189 -9.14 -10.69 6.31
N GLY A 190 -8.33 -10.05 7.16
CA GLY A 190 -8.70 -9.71 8.54
C GLY A 190 -9.55 -8.43 8.66
N ALA A 191 -9.58 -7.57 7.64
CA ALA A 191 -10.37 -6.34 7.65
C ALA A 191 -11.85 -6.54 7.26
N ARG A 192 -12.23 -7.77 6.89
CA ARG A 192 -13.62 -8.20 6.65
C ARG A 192 -14.27 -8.53 7.97
#